data_ba4926be1817487560349ed6c3e335c3
#
_entry.id   ba4926be1817487560349ed6c3e335c3
#
_cell.length_a   1.000
_cell.length_b   1.000
_cell.length_c   1.000
_cell.angle_alpha   90.00
_cell.angle_beta   90.00
_cell.angle_gamma   90.00
#
_symmetry.space_group_name_H-M   'P 1'
#
loop_
_entity.id
_entity.type
_entity.pdbx_description
1 polymer ?
#
loop_
_entity_poly.entity_id
_entity_poly.type
_entity_poly.pdbx_seq_one_letter_code
_entity_poly.pdbx_strand_id
1 'polypeptide(L)'
;MVVRIAMATSSGYVPPPSPERTRHPFLTYDMIHEIPVTIRKTLETYSQHGQVSQILKERNDYYYTGCGTAFFSAMLGASILSLTKSDRFKYECVQALELSYYHFPVSRTSVTFGVSHSGITKTTLDALISAKAQGAYCVGITHFPNSPITKVADETFVVGNGPDKSRCHTKCYLAGATALTHLGLELLEHRGASRSASLQGIRKSLAELPQMALKVLGSTDQSMKDLAEKHARKRTIYFAGTGASYPNALEAALKIMESSYVPAQGFQTEQLLHGPWVSLDAEGVVFVMATEGRTYGRSVDLAKAATSLGSTVIPIVYEDDQEMASICKSVIQIPPIDEHLAPFLSIIPLYLFAYYMCLQRGYNPDYIHYLTSAYWNARQIIFPAGTH
;
A
#
# COMPACT_ATOMS: atom_id res chain seq x y z
N MET A 1 15.27 18.92 25.15
CA MET A 1 15.03 20.38 24.99
C MET A 1 14.33 20.57 23.65
N VAL A 2 13.00 20.66 23.66
CA VAL A 2 12.18 20.77 22.45
C VAL A 2 12.22 22.22 22.00
N VAL A 3 12.85 22.52 20.89
CA VAL A 3 12.80 23.86 20.28
C VAL A 3 11.41 24.04 19.67
N ARG A 4 10.53 24.75 20.39
CA ARG A 4 9.29 25.28 19.83
C ARG A 4 9.64 26.44 18.91
N ILE A 5 9.60 26.21 17.60
CA ILE A 5 9.56 27.28 16.62
C ILE A 5 8.12 27.84 16.66
N ALA A 6 7.94 29.00 17.28
CA ALA A 6 6.69 29.74 17.24
C ALA A 6 6.49 30.24 15.80
N MET A 7 5.58 29.63 15.05
CA MET A 7 5.10 30.18 13.79
C MET A 7 3.87 31.03 14.08
N ALA A 8 3.92 32.29 13.60
CA ALA A 8 2.83 33.24 13.66
C ALA A 8 1.58 32.67 12.98
N THR A 9 0.51 32.51 13.73
CA THR A 9 -0.82 32.16 13.23
C THR A 9 -1.44 33.36 12.55
N SER A 10 -1.28 33.49 11.25
CA SER A 10 -2.26 34.23 10.46
C SER A 10 -3.49 33.33 10.31
N SER A 11 -4.56 33.63 11.01
CA SER A 11 -5.86 32.96 10.88
C SER A 11 -6.53 33.32 9.55
N GLY A 12 -5.92 32.94 8.45
CA GLY A 12 -6.52 33.06 7.14
C GLY A 12 -7.41 31.85 6.88
N TYR A 13 -8.71 32.03 6.74
CA TYR A 13 -9.62 31.01 6.20
C TYR A 13 -9.09 30.54 4.85
N VAL A 14 -8.78 29.26 4.74
CA VAL A 14 -8.42 28.61 3.50
C VAL A 14 -9.69 27.93 2.97
N PRO A 15 -10.21 28.33 1.80
CA PRO A 15 -11.41 27.70 1.25
C PRO A 15 -11.12 26.24 0.84
N PRO A 16 -12.17 25.38 0.85
CA PRO A 16 -12.06 24.06 0.26
C PRO A 16 -11.60 24.13 -1.20
N PRO A 17 -10.89 23.11 -1.71
CA PRO A 17 -10.48 23.08 -3.11
C PRO A 17 -11.69 23.01 -4.04
N SER A 18 -11.55 23.58 -5.23
CA SER A 18 -12.53 23.40 -6.30
C SER A 18 -12.21 22.14 -7.10
N PRO A 19 -13.23 21.34 -7.50
CA PRO A 19 -12.98 20.12 -8.26
C PRO A 19 -12.51 20.44 -9.68
N GLU A 20 -11.42 19.78 -10.11
CA GLU A 20 -10.93 19.85 -11.50
C GLU A 20 -11.88 19.12 -12.45
N ARG A 21 -12.44 17.99 -12.00
CA ARG A 21 -13.41 17.19 -12.74
C ARG A 21 -14.66 16.94 -11.90
N THR A 22 -15.81 16.95 -12.57
CA THR A 22 -17.12 16.77 -11.93
C THR A 22 -17.84 15.50 -12.39
N ARG A 23 -17.25 14.74 -13.32
CA ARG A 23 -17.79 13.49 -13.86
C ARG A 23 -16.66 12.53 -14.24
N HIS A 24 -17.03 11.26 -14.38
CA HIS A 24 -16.14 10.19 -14.91
C HIS A 24 -15.63 10.52 -16.33
N PRO A 25 -14.34 10.21 -16.61
CA PRO A 25 -13.32 9.72 -15.70
C PRO A 25 -12.76 10.82 -14.79
N PHE A 26 -12.62 10.52 -13.51
CA PHE A 26 -11.96 11.38 -12.54
C PHE A 26 -10.43 11.16 -12.54
N LEU A 27 -9.67 12.06 -11.91
CA LEU A 27 -8.20 11.93 -11.80
C LEU A 27 -7.79 10.61 -11.14
N THR A 28 -8.52 10.15 -10.12
CA THR A 28 -8.28 8.87 -9.46
C THR A 28 -8.29 7.70 -10.47
N TYR A 29 -9.19 7.73 -11.45
CA TYR A 29 -9.24 6.72 -12.51
C TYR A 29 -7.97 6.74 -13.38
N ASP A 30 -7.53 7.93 -13.77
CA ASP A 30 -6.28 8.08 -14.52
C ASP A 30 -5.09 7.56 -13.72
N MET A 31 -5.03 7.87 -12.40
CA MET A 31 -3.94 7.41 -11.53
C MET A 31 -3.91 5.88 -11.41
N ILE A 32 -5.08 5.21 -11.34
CA ILE A 32 -5.15 3.75 -11.37
C ILE A 32 -4.61 3.21 -12.70
N HIS A 33 -4.95 3.84 -13.82
CA HIS A 33 -4.49 3.44 -15.16
C HIS A 33 -3.01 3.77 -15.42
N GLU A 34 -2.41 4.67 -14.65
CA GLU A 34 -0.97 4.95 -14.69
C GLU A 34 -0.11 3.92 -13.93
N ILE A 35 -0.70 2.99 -13.17
CA ILE A 35 0.02 1.97 -12.39
C ILE A 35 1.08 1.21 -13.21
N PRO A 36 0.78 0.68 -14.42
CA PRO A 36 1.79 -0.03 -15.21
C PRO A 36 3.01 0.82 -15.55
N VAL A 37 2.77 2.08 -15.91
CA VAL A 37 3.85 3.05 -16.21
C VAL A 37 4.63 3.41 -14.95
N THR A 38 3.93 3.56 -13.82
CA THR A 38 4.54 3.87 -12.52
C THR A 38 5.50 2.77 -12.07
N ILE A 39 5.10 1.51 -12.15
CA ILE A 39 5.97 0.36 -11.82
C ILE A 39 7.19 0.36 -12.74
N ARG A 40 6.99 0.47 -14.05
CA ARG A 40 8.08 0.49 -15.03
C ARG A 40 9.08 1.61 -14.76
N LYS A 41 8.60 2.84 -14.56
CA LYS A 41 9.47 3.99 -14.30
C LYS A 41 10.23 3.86 -12.99
N THR A 42 9.61 3.28 -11.97
CA THR A 42 10.31 2.99 -10.72
C THR A 42 11.47 2.00 -10.96
N LEU A 43 11.24 0.91 -11.69
CA LEU A 43 12.30 -0.07 -11.99
C LEU A 43 13.43 0.53 -12.85
N GLU A 44 13.11 1.39 -13.83
CA GLU A 44 14.10 2.09 -14.64
C GLU A 44 15.01 3.02 -13.78
N THR A 45 14.44 3.70 -12.78
CA THR A 45 15.19 4.59 -11.88
C THR A 45 16.23 3.83 -11.06
N TYR A 46 15.88 2.62 -10.59
CA TYR A 46 16.78 1.81 -9.74
C TYR A 46 17.99 1.25 -10.44
N SER A 47 17.94 1.00 -11.73
CA SER A 47 19.09 0.50 -12.51
C SER A 47 20.29 1.49 -12.53
N GLN A 48 20.09 2.70 -12.03
CA GLN A 48 21.07 3.80 -12.05
C GLN A 48 21.71 4.14 -10.69
N HIS A 49 21.27 3.49 -9.58
CA HIS A 49 21.70 3.85 -8.22
C HIS A 49 22.50 2.71 -7.56
N GLY A 50 23.80 2.93 -7.37
CA GLY A 50 24.72 1.90 -6.87
C GLY A 50 25.15 1.99 -5.39
N GLN A 51 24.81 3.08 -4.64
CA GLN A 51 25.38 3.30 -3.31
C GLN A 51 24.64 2.56 -2.18
N VAL A 52 23.31 2.51 -2.21
CA VAL A 52 22.53 1.79 -1.19
C VAL A 52 22.96 0.33 -1.10
N SER A 53 23.24 -0.31 -2.22
CA SER A 53 23.69 -1.70 -2.26
C SER A 53 24.90 -1.99 -1.38
N GLN A 54 25.86 -1.06 -1.26
CA GLN A 54 27.03 -1.26 -0.41
C GLN A 54 26.66 -1.22 1.08
N ILE A 55 25.84 -0.25 1.49
CA ILE A 55 25.43 -0.06 2.89
C ILE A 55 24.51 -1.20 3.33
N LEU A 56 23.60 -1.67 2.47
CA LEU A 56 22.74 -2.82 2.75
C LEU A 56 23.55 -4.09 3.08
N LYS A 57 24.76 -4.24 2.51
CA LYS A 57 25.65 -5.38 2.81
C LYS A 57 26.23 -5.33 4.22
N GLU A 58 26.45 -4.14 4.75
CA GLU A 58 27.16 -3.90 6.00
C GLU A 58 26.24 -3.80 7.22
N ARG A 59 24.95 -3.61 7.00
CA ARG A 59 23.94 -3.43 8.07
C ARG A 59 23.13 -4.70 8.30
N ASN A 60 22.58 -4.86 9.51
CA ASN A 60 21.88 -6.08 9.91
C ASN A 60 20.41 -5.87 10.28
N ASP A 61 20.03 -4.65 10.63
CA ASP A 61 18.69 -4.33 11.10
C ASP A 61 18.02 -3.34 10.14
N TYR A 62 16.82 -3.67 9.66
CA TYR A 62 16.11 -2.90 8.64
C TYR A 62 14.75 -2.48 9.15
N TYR A 63 14.52 -1.18 9.28
CA TYR A 63 13.25 -0.61 9.69
C TYR A 63 12.55 0.04 8.50
N TYR A 64 11.26 -0.24 8.36
CA TYR A 64 10.42 0.28 7.29
C TYR A 64 9.31 1.10 7.92
N THR A 65 9.18 2.37 7.53
CA THR A 65 8.26 3.29 8.19
C THR A 65 7.55 4.22 7.22
N GLY A 66 6.41 4.78 7.65
CA GLY A 66 5.56 5.70 6.92
C GLY A 66 4.23 5.89 7.62
N CYS A 67 3.28 6.54 6.95
CA CYS A 67 1.92 6.76 7.44
C CYS A 67 0.88 6.35 6.38
N GLY A 68 -0.21 5.67 6.78
CA GLY A 68 -1.30 5.27 5.89
C GLY A 68 -0.82 4.47 4.68
N THR A 69 -1.25 4.84 3.48
CA THR A 69 -0.83 4.23 2.21
C THR A 69 0.69 4.08 2.08
N ALA A 70 1.47 5.05 2.55
CA ALA A 70 2.93 5.00 2.51
C ALA A 70 3.48 3.92 3.45
N PHE A 71 2.88 3.72 4.62
CA PHE A 71 3.25 2.63 5.52
C PHE A 71 2.88 1.27 4.95
N PHE A 72 1.71 1.13 4.35
CA PHE A 72 1.31 -0.13 3.71
C PHE A 72 2.19 -0.45 2.49
N SER A 73 2.62 0.57 1.75
CA SER A 73 3.65 0.45 0.70
C SER A 73 4.98 -0.09 1.25
N ALA A 74 5.41 0.43 2.40
CA ALA A 74 6.61 -0.03 3.09
C ALA A 74 6.48 -1.50 3.55
N MET A 75 5.32 -1.89 4.11
CA MET A 75 5.04 -3.28 4.50
C MET A 75 5.07 -4.23 3.30
N LEU A 76 4.44 -3.85 2.18
CA LEU A 76 4.43 -4.67 0.96
C LEU A 76 5.87 -4.86 0.44
N GLY A 77 6.63 -3.76 0.30
CA GLY A 77 8.00 -3.84 -0.18
C GLY A 77 8.91 -4.67 0.72
N ALA A 78 8.76 -4.56 2.05
CA ALA A 78 9.53 -5.33 3.02
C ALA A 78 9.20 -6.83 3.01
N SER A 79 7.98 -7.20 2.57
CA SER A 79 7.51 -8.59 2.60
C SER A 79 8.40 -9.57 1.83
N ILE A 80 9.12 -9.09 0.82
CA ILE A 80 10.06 -9.91 0.03
C ILE A 80 11.18 -10.50 0.89
N LEU A 81 11.51 -9.86 2.00
CA LEU A 81 12.55 -10.33 2.92
C LEU A 81 12.16 -11.62 3.66
N SER A 82 10.88 -11.99 3.66
CA SER A 82 10.42 -13.26 4.20
C SER A 82 10.86 -14.49 3.38
N LEU A 83 11.42 -14.28 2.20
CA LEU A 83 12.01 -15.35 1.38
C LEU A 83 13.24 -15.99 2.03
N THR A 84 13.87 -15.33 2.98
CA THR A 84 15.03 -15.86 3.67
C THR A 84 14.70 -16.27 5.10
N LYS A 85 15.35 -17.34 5.55
CA LYS A 85 15.36 -17.81 6.95
C LYS A 85 16.67 -17.47 7.66
N SER A 86 17.42 -16.46 7.14
CA SER A 86 18.71 -16.10 7.71
C SER A 86 18.56 -15.37 9.04
N ASP A 87 19.20 -15.87 10.08
CA ASP A 87 19.30 -15.20 11.38
C ASP A 87 20.24 -13.98 11.36
N ARG A 88 20.87 -13.72 10.22
CA ARG A 88 21.91 -12.69 10.07
C ARG A 88 21.37 -11.28 9.88
N PHE A 89 20.06 -11.10 9.71
CA PHE A 89 19.46 -9.79 9.69
C PHE A 89 18.02 -9.83 10.19
N LYS A 90 17.57 -8.68 10.66
CA LYS A 90 16.18 -8.46 11.13
C LYS A 90 15.53 -7.38 10.30
N TYR A 91 14.24 -7.50 10.05
CA TYR A 91 13.47 -6.41 9.49
C TYR A 91 12.15 -6.23 10.24
N GLU A 92 11.74 -5.00 10.36
CA GLU A 92 10.52 -4.62 11.07
C GLU A 92 9.82 -3.45 10.38
N CYS A 93 8.49 -3.55 10.27
CA CYS A 93 7.66 -2.45 9.78
C CYS A 93 7.04 -1.75 11.01
N VAL A 94 7.38 -0.48 11.20
CA VAL A 94 6.98 0.31 12.36
C VAL A 94 6.28 1.57 11.89
N GLN A 95 5.09 1.87 12.46
CA GLN A 95 4.40 3.12 12.21
C GLN A 95 5.30 4.31 12.54
N ALA A 96 5.27 5.35 11.71
CA ALA A 96 6.21 6.46 11.86
C ALA A 96 6.09 7.19 13.21
N LEU A 97 4.87 7.31 13.75
CA LEU A 97 4.67 7.90 15.06
C LEU A 97 5.32 7.08 16.18
N GLU A 98 5.18 5.75 16.12
CA GLU A 98 5.78 4.83 17.08
C GLU A 98 7.30 4.90 17.03
N LEU A 99 7.88 4.87 15.82
CA LEU A 99 9.33 4.96 15.64
C LEU A 99 9.91 6.31 16.11
N SER A 100 9.11 7.39 16.03
CA SER A 100 9.52 8.74 16.44
C SER A 100 9.58 8.91 17.95
N TYR A 101 8.63 8.34 18.69
CA TYR A 101 8.39 8.68 20.10
C TYR A 101 8.64 7.53 21.07
N TYR A 102 8.61 6.30 20.60
CA TYR A 102 8.88 5.13 21.45
C TYR A 102 10.25 4.54 21.15
N HIS A 103 10.78 3.80 22.12
CA HIS A 103 12.11 3.23 21.99
C HIS A 103 12.09 1.99 21.10
N PHE A 104 12.79 2.08 19.96
CA PHE A 104 13.12 0.93 19.10
C PHE A 104 14.62 0.72 19.10
N PRO A 105 15.11 -0.51 18.93
CA PRO A 105 16.54 -0.82 18.97
C PRO A 105 17.29 -0.40 17.68
N VAL A 106 17.00 0.83 17.23
CA VAL A 106 17.70 1.45 16.10
C VAL A 106 19.12 1.82 16.52
N SER A 107 20.10 1.56 15.67
CA SER A 107 21.50 1.77 16.00
C SER A 107 22.35 2.05 14.75
N ARG A 108 23.65 2.11 14.91
CA ARG A 108 24.61 2.26 13.80
C ARG A 108 24.64 1.05 12.85
N THR A 109 24.04 -0.08 13.22
CA THR A 109 23.91 -1.26 12.35
C THR A 109 22.59 -1.27 11.60
N SER A 110 21.74 -0.24 11.79
CA SER A 110 20.41 -0.16 11.21
C SER A 110 20.36 0.64 9.92
N VAL A 111 19.45 0.23 9.02
CA VAL A 111 18.95 1.04 7.90
C VAL A 111 17.48 1.35 8.18
N THR A 112 17.07 2.61 8.02
CA THR A 112 15.68 3.00 8.17
C THR A 112 15.14 3.55 6.85
N PHE A 113 14.17 2.84 6.26
CA PHE A 113 13.47 3.26 5.05
C PHE A 113 12.22 4.05 5.43
N GLY A 114 12.18 5.34 5.08
CA GLY A 114 11.02 6.21 5.28
C GLY A 114 10.29 6.43 3.97
N VAL A 115 9.02 6.02 3.89
CA VAL A 115 8.16 6.25 2.73
C VAL A 115 7.25 7.43 2.98
N SER A 116 7.35 8.45 2.12
CA SER A 116 6.44 9.59 2.10
C SER A 116 6.23 10.04 0.66
N HIS A 117 5.03 9.84 0.13
CA HIS A 117 4.73 10.17 -1.27
C HIS A 117 5.00 11.63 -1.60
N SER A 118 4.56 12.54 -0.72
CA SER A 118 4.81 13.98 -0.85
C SER A 118 6.21 14.40 -0.38
N GLY A 119 6.87 13.55 0.41
CA GLY A 119 8.13 13.86 1.08
C GLY A 119 8.04 14.92 2.18
N ILE A 120 6.81 15.32 2.58
CA ILE A 120 6.58 16.37 3.59
C ILE A 120 5.89 15.85 4.86
N THR A 121 5.51 14.58 4.93
CA THR A 121 4.80 14.00 6.07
C THR A 121 5.66 14.12 7.33
N LYS A 122 5.30 15.06 8.20
CA LYS A 122 6.12 15.43 9.37
C LYS A 122 6.46 14.22 10.23
N THR A 123 5.50 13.35 10.52
CA THR A 123 5.73 12.17 11.36
C THR A 123 6.75 11.22 10.75
N THR A 124 6.76 11.05 9.41
CA THR A 124 7.78 10.24 8.72
C THR A 124 9.15 10.92 8.78
N LEU A 125 9.20 12.26 8.66
CA LEU A 125 10.46 13.01 8.80
C LEU A 125 11.00 12.89 10.22
N ASP A 126 10.14 13.04 11.25
CA ASP A 126 10.52 12.89 12.65
C ASP A 126 11.07 11.48 12.95
N ALA A 127 10.47 10.45 12.35
CA ALA A 127 10.96 9.07 12.48
C ALA A 127 12.37 8.91 11.89
N LEU A 128 12.62 9.45 10.71
CA LEU A 128 13.97 9.43 10.11
C LEU A 128 14.98 10.26 10.92
N ILE A 129 14.59 11.43 11.43
CA ILE A 129 15.44 12.26 12.30
C ILE A 129 15.80 11.50 13.58
N SER A 130 14.82 10.86 14.23
CA SER A 130 15.03 10.05 15.43
C SER A 130 15.97 8.87 15.16
N ALA A 131 15.76 8.14 14.07
CA ALA A 131 16.61 7.02 13.66
C ALA A 131 18.05 7.48 13.36
N LYS A 132 18.20 8.58 12.64
CA LYS A 132 19.51 9.18 12.30
C LYS A 132 20.27 9.63 13.55
N ALA A 133 19.58 10.21 14.53
CA ALA A 133 20.20 10.59 15.81
C ALA A 133 20.75 9.38 16.58
N GLN A 134 20.23 8.19 16.35
CA GLN A 134 20.70 6.92 16.90
C GLN A 134 21.80 6.25 16.05
N GLY A 135 22.18 6.86 14.92
CA GLY A 135 23.24 6.42 14.01
C GLY A 135 22.78 5.51 12.87
N ALA A 136 21.49 5.32 12.66
CA ALA A 136 20.97 4.60 11.50
C ALA A 136 21.29 5.32 10.19
N TYR A 137 21.45 4.55 9.13
CA TYR A 137 21.44 5.08 7.77
C TYR A 137 20.00 5.22 7.29
N CYS A 138 19.62 6.43 6.91
CA CYS A 138 18.23 6.75 6.58
C CYS A 138 18.05 6.87 5.06
N VAL A 139 17.07 6.15 4.52
CA VAL A 139 16.72 6.14 3.10
C VAL A 139 15.31 6.67 2.92
N GLY A 140 15.14 7.73 2.13
CA GLY A 140 13.86 8.32 1.78
C GLY A 140 13.29 7.76 0.48
N ILE A 141 11.99 7.45 0.45
CA ILE A 141 11.26 7.06 -0.77
C ILE A 141 10.17 8.10 -1.00
N THR A 142 10.20 8.81 -2.13
CA THR A 142 9.25 9.90 -2.42
C THR A 142 9.04 10.08 -3.92
N HIS A 143 7.98 10.84 -4.31
CA HIS A 143 7.75 11.27 -5.69
C HIS A 143 8.33 12.67 -6.00
N PHE A 144 8.86 13.37 -4.99
CA PHE A 144 9.30 14.76 -5.14
C PHE A 144 10.79 14.93 -4.85
N PRO A 145 11.61 15.26 -5.86
CA PRO A 145 13.09 15.31 -5.72
C PRO A 145 13.60 16.42 -4.79
N ASN A 146 12.79 17.44 -4.53
CA ASN A 146 13.22 18.58 -3.71
C ASN A 146 12.39 18.73 -2.42
N SER A 147 11.76 17.63 -1.98
CA SER A 147 10.94 17.64 -0.78
C SER A 147 11.78 17.56 0.52
N PRO A 148 11.22 17.91 1.69
CA PRO A 148 11.93 17.85 2.98
C PRO A 148 12.60 16.51 3.29
N ILE A 149 12.03 15.38 2.90
CA ILE A 149 12.63 14.06 3.14
C ILE A 149 14.01 13.93 2.50
N THR A 150 14.26 14.60 1.35
CA THR A 150 15.57 14.57 0.67
C THR A 150 16.66 15.32 1.43
N LYS A 151 16.28 16.13 2.41
CA LYS A 151 17.22 16.85 3.29
C LYS A 151 17.47 16.13 4.61
N VAL A 152 16.55 15.24 5.00
CA VAL A 152 16.61 14.47 6.25
C VAL A 152 17.32 13.15 6.03
N ALA A 153 16.96 12.42 4.97
CA ALA A 153 17.57 11.13 4.62
C ALA A 153 19.03 11.28 4.19
N ASP A 154 19.81 10.22 4.35
CA ASP A 154 21.18 10.13 3.83
C ASP A 154 21.18 9.86 2.31
N GLU A 155 20.18 9.12 1.85
CA GLU A 155 19.93 8.85 0.45
C GLU A 155 18.44 8.88 0.15
N THR A 156 18.05 9.28 -1.06
CA THR A 156 16.63 9.37 -1.44
C THR A 156 16.40 8.81 -2.83
N PHE A 157 15.38 7.98 -2.94
CA PHE A 157 14.86 7.48 -4.20
C PHE A 157 13.60 8.25 -4.60
N VAL A 158 13.67 8.89 -5.78
CA VAL A 158 12.51 9.50 -6.41
C VAL A 158 11.88 8.46 -7.33
N VAL A 159 10.67 8.04 -7.01
CA VAL A 159 10.02 6.87 -7.62
C VAL A 159 8.82 7.24 -8.49
N GLY A 160 8.46 6.35 -9.40
CA GLY A 160 7.28 6.47 -10.25
C GLY A 160 7.44 7.42 -11.43
N ASN A 161 6.30 7.83 -11.98
CA ASN A 161 6.15 8.75 -13.12
C ASN A 161 5.55 10.12 -12.70
N GLY A 162 5.92 10.59 -11.50
CA GLY A 162 5.40 11.81 -10.90
C GLY A 162 4.28 11.55 -9.88
N PRO A 163 3.81 12.61 -9.20
CA PRO A 163 2.89 12.49 -8.09
C PRO A 163 1.52 11.96 -8.50
N ASP A 164 0.83 11.39 -7.52
CA ASP A 164 -0.59 11.10 -7.62
C ASP A 164 -1.38 12.41 -7.58
N LYS A 165 -2.23 12.64 -8.58
CA LYS A 165 -2.98 13.90 -8.73
C LYS A 165 -4.26 13.92 -7.91
N SER A 166 -4.77 12.75 -7.52
CA SER A 166 -5.95 12.66 -6.65
C SER A 166 -5.57 12.63 -5.17
N ARG A 167 -6.53 12.95 -4.30
CA ARG A 167 -6.34 12.82 -2.84
C ARG A 167 -6.48 11.37 -2.36
N CYS A 168 -7.23 10.57 -3.10
CA CYS A 168 -7.32 9.13 -2.89
C CYS A 168 -6.14 8.46 -3.62
N HIS A 169 -5.01 8.42 -2.97
CA HIS A 169 -3.74 7.95 -3.54
C HIS A 169 -3.81 6.48 -3.94
N THR A 170 -3.30 6.13 -5.13
CA THR A 170 -3.33 4.78 -5.69
C THR A 170 -1.98 4.32 -6.25
N LYS A 171 -1.51 4.91 -7.35
CA LYS A 171 -0.26 4.48 -8.02
C LYS A 171 0.98 4.63 -7.15
N CYS A 172 1.00 5.61 -6.25
CA CYS A 172 2.14 5.85 -5.36
C CYS A 172 2.37 4.73 -4.34
N TYR A 173 1.31 3.98 -3.96
CA TYR A 173 1.43 2.76 -3.17
C TYR A 173 2.37 1.76 -3.84
N LEU A 174 2.11 1.47 -5.13
CA LEU A 174 2.90 0.50 -5.88
C LEU A 174 4.29 1.04 -6.26
N ALA A 175 4.45 2.36 -6.43
CA ALA A 175 5.78 2.93 -6.67
C ALA A 175 6.74 2.66 -5.50
N GLY A 176 6.33 2.99 -4.28
CA GLY A 176 7.15 2.74 -3.09
C GLY A 176 7.39 1.25 -2.86
N ALA A 177 6.34 0.42 -3.00
CA ALA A 177 6.47 -1.04 -2.85
C ALA A 177 7.43 -1.63 -3.89
N THR A 178 7.35 -1.22 -5.16
CA THR A 178 8.27 -1.65 -6.24
C THR A 178 9.72 -1.34 -5.88
N ALA A 179 9.95 -0.13 -5.43
CA ALA A 179 11.26 0.33 -5.02
C ALA A 179 11.86 -0.54 -3.90
N LEU A 180 11.09 -0.72 -2.84
CA LEU A 180 11.54 -1.48 -1.67
C LEU A 180 11.65 -2.98 -1.95
N THR A 181 10.79 -3.54 -2.80
CA THR A 181 10.92 -4.93 -3.28
C THR A 181 12.22 -5.13 -4.05
N HIS A 182 12.57 -4.19 -4.94
CA HIS A 182 13.83 -4.24 -5.69
C HIS A 182 15.04 -4.21 -4.76
N LEU A 183 15.08 -3.28 -3.79
CA LEU A 183 16.14 -3.19 -2.78
C LEU A 183 16.20 -4.44 -1.89
N GLY A 184 15.04 -4.99 -1.53
CA GLY A 184 14.97 -6.23 -0.77
C GLY A 184 15.57 -7.43 -1.54
N LEU A 185 15.31 -7.54 -2.84
CA LEU A 185 15.93 -8.57 -3.69
C LEU A 185 17.45 -8.40 -3.78
N GLU A 186 17.94 -7.15 -3.91
CA GLU A 186 19.39 -6.88 -3.86
C GLU A 186 20.00 -7.31 -2.53
N LEU A 187 19.35 -6.99 -1.40
CA LEU A 187 19.80 -7.42 -0.08
C LEU A 187 19.90 -8.94 0.01
N LEU A 188 18.86 -9.66 -0.42
CA LEU A 188 18.84 -11.12 -0.42
C LEU A 188 19.97 -11.72 -1.24
N GLU A 189 20.26 -11.17 -2.40
CA GLU A 189 21.37 -11.60 -3.25
C GLU A 189 22.72 -11.40 -2.59
N HIS A 190 22.94 -10.24 -1.97
CA HIS A 190 24.19 -9.94 -1.25
C HIS A 190 24.41 -10.83 -0.02
N ARG A 191 23.34 -11.33 0.58
CA ARG A 191 23.40 -12.25 1.73
C ARG A 191 23.56 -13.71 1.36
N GLY A 192 23.81 -14.00 0.08
CA GLY A 192 24.14 -15.34 -0.41
C GLY A 192 22.93 -16.18 -0.86
N ALA A 193 21.73 -15.60 -0.89
CA ALA A 193 20.57 -16.22 -1.50
C ALA A 193 20.63 -16.17 -3.07
N SER A 194 21.64 -15.51 -3.61
CA SER A 194 21.82 -15.18 -5.04
C SER A 194 21.83 -16.36 -6.01
N ARG A 195 21.96 -17.58 -5.50
CA ARG A 195 22.01 -18.80 -6.36
C ARG A 195 20.71 -19.60 -6.37
N SER A 196 19.63 -19.13 -5.71
CA SER A 196 18.37 -19.81 -5.83
C SER A 196 17.71 -19.44 -7.15
N ALA A 197 17.33 -20.45 -7.94
CA ALA A 197 16.52 -20.26 -9.16
C ALA A 197 15.24 -19.45 -8.87
N SER A 198 14.75 -19.48 -7.62
CA SER A 198 13.62 -18.72 -7.12
C SER A 198 13.83 -17.21 -7.21
N LEU A 199 14.96 -16.64 -6.74
CA LEU A 199 15.18 -15.18 -6.79
C LEU A 199 15.32 -14.66 -8.22
N GLN A 200 15.95 -15.43 -9.11
CA GLN A 200 16.03 -15.06 -10.52
C GLN A 200 14.64 -15.06 -11.18
N GLY A 201 13.80 -16.06 -10.83
CA GLY A 201 12.42 -16.12 -11.27
C GLY A 201 11.61 -14.89 -10.81
N ILE A 202 11.75 -14.51 -9.52
CA ILE A 202 11.06 -13.34 -8.96
C ILE A 202 11.53 -12.03 -9.63
N ARG A 203 12.83 -11.87 -9.89
CA ARG A 203 13.34 -10.70 -10.64
C ARG A 203 12.75 -10.61 -12.05
N LYS A 204 12.66 -11.73 -12.73
CA LYS A 204 12.04 -11.78 -14.07
C LYS A 204 10.56 -11.38 -13.98
N SER A 205 9.82 -11.95 -13.05
CA SER A 205 8.41 -11.61 -12.82
C SER A 205 8.22 -10.15 -12.41
N LEU A 206 9.13 -9.58 -11.60
CA LEU A 206 9.12 -8.16 -11.25
C LEU A 206 9.27 -7.25 -12.48
N ALA A 207 10.11 -7.63 -13.43
CA ALA A 207 10.28 -6.89 -14.69
C ALA A 207 9.04 -7.01 -15.60
N GLU A 208 8.28 -8.09 -15.51
CA GLU A 208 7.05 -8.35 -16.29
C GLU A 208 5.80 -7.71 -15.67
N LEU A 209 5.85 -7.29 -14.40
CA LEU A 209 4.72 -6.69 -13.68
C LEU A 209 4.00 -5.57 -14.44
N PRO A 210 4.68 -4.63 -15.12
CA PRO A 210 3.98 -3.56 -15.86
C PRO A 210 3.01 -4.11 -16.90
N GLN A 211 3.42 -5.16 -17.63
CA GLN A 211 2.59 -5.78 -18.65
C GLN A 211 1.43 -6.57 -18.04
N MET A 212 1.70 -7.29 -16.95
CA MET A 212 0.67 -8.04 -16.23
C MET A 212 -0.36 -7.08 -15.59
N ALA A 213 0.08 -5.97 -15.02
CA ALA A 213 -0.80 -4.94 -14.47
C ALA A 213 -1.72 -4.33 -15.54
N LEU A 214 -1.20 -4.10 -16.75
CA LEU A 214 -2.02 -3.63 -17.88
C LEU A 214 -3.10 -4.67 -18.27
N LYS A 215 -2.76 -5.97 -18.28
CA LYS A 215 -3.72 -7.05 -18.52
C LYS A 215 -4.82 -7.06 -17.44
N VAL A 216 -4.47 -6.95 -16.16
CA VAL A 216 -5.42 -6.94 -15.04
C VAL A 216 -6.34 -5.74 -15.13
N LEU A 217 -5.84 -4.54 -15.40
CA LEU A 217 -6.67 -3.35 -15.63
C LEU A 217 -7.73 -3.60 -16.70
N GLY A 218 -7.32 -4.08 -17.87
CA GLY A 218 -8.24 -4.31 -18.99
C GLY A 218 -9.27 -5.40 -18.72
N SER A 219 -8.90 -6.45 -17.98
CA SER A 219 -9.80 -7.59 -17.72
C SER A 219 -10.75 -7.38 -16.55
N THR A 220 -10.44 -6.45 -15.60
CA THR A 220 -11.23 -6.31 -14.38
C THR A 220 -12.07 -5.04 -14.30
N ASP A 221 -11.84 -4.05 -15.15
CA ASP A 221 -12.48 -2.73 -15.05
C ASP A 221 -14.03 -2.81 -15.04
N GLN A 222 -14.62 -3.46 -16.04
CA GLN A 222 -16.07 -3.60 -16.13
C GLN A 222 -16.64 -4.45 -14.99
N SER A 223 -15.99 -5.56 -14.62
CA SER A 223 -16.47 -6.42 -13.55
C SER A 223 -16.44 -5.72 -12.19
N MET A 224 -15.45 -4.85 -11.93
CA MET A 224 -15.40 -4.04 -10.71
C MET A 224 -16.48 -2.97 -10.68
N LYS A 225 -16.84 -2.39 -11.80
CA LYS A 225 -17.98 -1.48 -11.92
C LYS A 225 -19.29 -2.19 -11.57
N ASP A 226 -19.52 -3.37 -12.12
CA ASP A 226 -20.73 -4.16 -11.87
C ASP A 226 -20.83 -4.60 -10.40
N LEU A 227 -19.70 -5.03 -9.81
CA LEU A 227 -19.62 -5.37 -8.39
C LEU A 227 -19.88 -4.16 -7.49
N ALA A 228 -19.35 -2.99 -7.83
CA ALA A 228 -19.57 -1.76 -7.07
C ALA A 228 -21.04 -1.33 -7.12
N GLU A 229 -21.67 -1.39 -8.27
CA GLU A 229 -23.11 -1.11 -8.42
C GLU A 229 -23.95 -2.03 -7.53
N LYS A 230 -23.67 -3.34 -7.56
CA LYS A 230 -24.39 -4.34 -6.78
C LYS A 230 -24.23 -4.18 -5.27
N HIS A 231 -23.03 -3.73 -4.82
CA HIS A 231 -22.69 -3.71 -3.40
C HIS A 231 -22.56 -2.30 -2.79
N ALA A 232 -22.87 -1.22 -3.53
CA ALA A 232 -22.75 0.16 -3.07
C ALA A 232 -23.51 0.49 -1.78
N ARG A 233 -24.56 -0.25 -1.44
CA ARG A 233 -25.40 -0.03 -0.25
C ARG A 233 -25.03 -0.92 0.93
N LYS A 234 -24.07 -1.84 0.79
CA LYS A 234 -23.63 -2.72 1.86
C LYS A 234 -22.95 -1.93 2.98
N ARG A 235 -23.14 -2.38 4.22
CA ARG A 235 -22.70 -1.66 5.43
C ARG A 235 -21.34 -2.12 5.93
N THR A 236 -21.02 -3.40 5.72
CA THR A 236 -19.80 -4.02 6.20
C THR A 236 -18.98 -4.50 5.02
N ILE A 237 -17.76 -3.98 4.89
CA ILE A 237 -16.82 -4.40 3.85
C ILE A 237 -15.51 -4.76 4.51
N TYR A 238 -15.19 -6.04 4.45
CA TYR A 238 -13.93 -6.57 4.98
C TYR A 238 -13.01 -7.00 3.85
N PHE A 239 -11.73 -6.83 4.10
CA PHE A 239 -10.66 -7.29 3.24
C PHE A 239 -9.75 -8.21 4.05
N ALA A 240 -9.46 -9.39 3.55
CA ALA A 240 -8.58 -10.35 4.21
C ALA A 240 -7.41 -10.73 3.33
N GLY A 241 -6.22 -10.76 3.90
CA GLY A 241 -4.99 -11.18 3.23
C GLY A 241 -3.94 -11.65 4.23
N THR A 242 -3.01 -12.46 3.78
CA THR A 242 -1.93 -13.00 4.61
C THR A 242 -0.58 -12.75 3.94
N GLY A 243 0.49 -12.64 4.75
CA GLY A 243 1.84 -12.40 4.24
C GLY A 243 1.92 -11.10 3.44
N ALA A 244 2.42 -11.17 2.21
CA ALA A 244 2.52 -10.02 1.31
C ALA A 244 1.15 -9.40 0.94
N SER A 245 0.05 -10.15 1.05
CA SER A 245 -1.30 -9.66 0.74
C SER A 245 -1.96 -8.92 1.90
N TYR A 246 -1.44 -8.99 3.13
CA TYR A 246 -2.02 -8.26 4.26
C TYR A 246 -1.97 -6.72 4.10
N PRO A 247 -0.87 -6.11 3.63
CA PRO A 247 -0.86 -4.68 3.31
C PRO A 247 -1.94 -4.26 2.32
N ASN A 248 -2.27 -5.11 1.34
CA ASN A 248 -3.37 -4.85 0.40
C ASN A 248 -4.74 -4.84 1.06
N ALA A 249 -4.97 -5.70 2.06
CA ALA A 249 -6.20 -5.68 2.83
C ALA A 249 -6.39 -4.35 3.56
N LEU A 250 -5.33 -3.83 4.16
CA LEU A 250 -5.32 -2.54 4.84
C LEU A 250 -5.52 -1.38 3.86
N GLU A 251 -4.82 -1.41 2.73
CA GLU A 251 -4.86 -0.37 1.70
C GLU A 251 -6.24 -0.31 1.03
N ALA A 252 -6.83 -1.45 0.67
CA ALA A 252 -8.15 -1.51 0.07
C ALA A 252 -9.23 -0.97 1.03
N ALA A 253 -9.17 -1.34 2.31
CA ALA A 253 -10.07 -0.81 3.32
C ALA A 253 -9.93 0.72 3.46
N LEU A 254 -8.70 1.23 3.48
CA LEU A 254 -8.42 2.66 3.50
C LEU A 254 -9.06 3.37 2.31
N LYS A 255 -8.93 2.82 1.09
CA LYS A 255 -9.52 3.44 -0.12
C LYS A 255 -11.05 3.49 -0.08
N ILE A 256 -11.71 2.47 0.46
CA ILE A 256 -13.16 2.51 0.67
C ILE A 256 -13.55 3.59 1.68
N MET A 257 -12.84 3.70 2.79
CA MET A 257 -13.12 4.73 3.80
C MET A 257 -12.88 6.14 3.25
N GLU A 258 -11.80 6.36 2.51
CA GLU A 258 -11.44 7.66 1.95
C GLU A 258 -12.41 8.12 0.85
N SER A 259 -12.80 7.22 -0.06
CA SER A 259 -13.55 7.59 -1.25
C SER A 259 -15.07 7.45 -1.09
N SER A 260 -15.52 6.43 -0.35
CA SER A 260 -16.92 6.04 -0.26
C SER A 260 -17.55 6.29 1.11
N TYR A 261 -16.72 6.63 2.11
CA TYR A 261 -17.12 6.95 3.50
C TYR A 261 -17.89 5.83 4.18
N VAL A 262 -17.60 4.61 3.80
CA VAL A 262 -18.13 3.40 4.41
C VAL A 262 -17.08 2.85 5.36
N PRO A 263 -17.42 2.53 6.60
CA PRO A 263 -16.54 1.77 7.48
C PRO A 263 -16.12 0.46 6.80
N ALA A 264 -14.83 0.32 6.56
CA ALA A 264 -14.24 -0.88 5.99
C ALA A 264 -13.03 -1.28 6.83
N GLN A 265 -12.69 -2.55 6.85
CA GLN A 265 -11.58 -3.02 7.65
C GLN A 265 -10.75 -4.07 6.90
N GLY A 266 -9.43 -3.89 6.94
CA GLY A 266 -8.45 -4.84 6.47
C GLY A 266 -7.97 -5.74 7.61
N PHE A 267 -7.92 -7.04 7.35
CA PHE A 267 -7.48 -8.03 8.33
C PHE A 267 -6.38 -8.92 7.75
N GLN A 268 -5.48 -9.33 8.61
CA GLN A 268 -4.77 -10.57 8.40
C GLN A 268 -5.79 -11.72 8.55
N THR A 269 -5.73 -12.73 7.67
CA THR A 269 -6.78 -13.76 7.57
C THR A 269 -7.10 -14.44 8.91
N GLU A 270 -6.10 -14.85 9.69
CA GLU A 270 -6.32 -15.44 11.02
C GLU A 270 -6.88 -14.43 12.02
N GLN A 271 -6.49 -13.17 11.92
CA GLN A 271 -7.06 -12.11 12.76
C GLN A 271 -8.58 -11.97 12.53
N LEU A 272 -9.05 -12.08 11.30
CA LEU A 272 -10.47 -12.10 11.00
C LEU A 272 -11.15 -13.34 11.58
N LEU A 273 -10.51 -14.52 11.46
CA LEU A 273 -11.03 -15.80 11.95
C LEU A 273 -11.03 -15.94 13.49
N HIS A 274 -10.31 -15.07 14.21
CA HIS A 274 -10.20 -15.10 15.66
C HIS A 274 -10.98 -13.96 16.35
N GLY A 275 -12.27 -13.86 16.07
CA GLY A 275 -13.19 -12.91 16.72
C GLY A 275 -14.05 -12.14 15.74
N PRO A 276 -13.53 -11.29 14.86
CA PRO A 276 -14.32 -10.42 13.99
C PRO A 276 -15.29 -11.14 13.05
N TRP A 277 -15.05 -12.41 12.70
CA TRP A 277 -15.94 -13.20 11.84
C TRP A 277 -17.39 -13.30 12.35
N VAL A 278 -17.59 -13.17 13.67
CA VAL A 278 -18.96 -13.21 14.27
C VAL A 278 -19.83 -12.01 13.86
N SER A 279 -19.22 -10.96 13.29
CA SER A 279 -19.93 -9.79 12.75
C SER A 279 -20.35 -9.95 11.29
N LEU A 280 -20.01 -11.09 10.67
CA LEU A 280 -20.38 -11.38 9.28
C LEU A 280 -21.82 -11.87 9.21
N ASP A 281 -22.56 -11.34 8.24
CA ASP A 281 -23.96 -11.69 7.95
C ASP A 281 -24.26 -11.45 6.45
N ALA A 282 -25.53 -11.52 6.08
CA ALA A 282 -25.99 -11.30 4.70
C ALA A 282 -25.74 -9.87 4.18
N GLU A 283 -25.51 -8.89 5.05
CA GLU A 283 -25.17 -7.51 4.69
C GLU A 283 -23.66 -7.30 4.51
N GLY A 284 -22.85 -8.29 4.82
CA GLY A 284 -21.41 -8.25 4.70
C GLY A 284 -20.89 -8.57 3.29
N VAL A 285 -19.81 -7.88 2.91
CA VAL A 285 -18.98 -8.20 1.74
C VAL A 285 -17.56 -8.46 2.23
N VAL A 286 -16.99 -9.59 1.84
CA VAL A 286 -15.63 -9.98 2.22
C VAL A 286 -14.80 -10.22 0.97
N PHE A 287 -13.81 -9.38 0.74
CA PHE A 287 -12.78 -9.63 -0.26
C PHE A 287 -11.67 -10.46 0.36
N VAL A 288 -11.29 -11.55 -0.29
CA VAL A 288 -10.25 -12.46 0.20
C VAL A 288 -9.14 -12.54 -0.84
N MET A 289 -7.93 -12.05 -0.51
CA MET A 289 -6.75 -12.27 -1.35
C MET A 289 -6.30 -13.71 -1.16
N ALA A 290 -6.72 -14.58 -2.07
CA ALA A 290 -6.60 -16.03 -1.99
C ALA A 290 -5.80 -16.59 -3.16
N THR A 291 -4.68 -15.95 -3.49
CA THR A 291 -3.74 -16.51 -4.47
C THR A 291 -3.08 -17.78 -3.91
N GLU A 292 -2.82 -18.75 -4.79
CA GLU A 292 -2.15 -19.99 -4.41
C GLU A 292 -0.83 -19.71 -3.67
N GLY A 293 -0.60 -20.41 -2.57
CA GLY A 293 0.55 -20.23 -1.70
C GLY A 293 0.36 -20.93 -0.36
N ARG A 294 1.27 -20.67 0.57
CA ARG A 294 1.34 -21.37 1.87
C ARG A 294 0.09 -21.25 2.75
N THR A 295 -0.69 -20.21 2.57
CA THR A 295 -1.85 -19.87 3.41
C THR A 295 -3.17 -19.99 2.66
N TYR A 296 -3.18 -20.48 1.44
CA TYR A 296 -4.36 -20.62 0.59
C TYR A 296 -5.51 -21.36 1.29
N GLY A 297 -5.22 -22.52 1.92
CA GLY A 297 -6.23 -23.29 2.64
C GLY A 297 -6.98 -22.50 3.72
N ARG A 298 -6.30 -21.56 4.43
CA ARG A 298 -6.98 -20.70 5.41
C ARG A 298 -7.87 -19.63 4.76
N SER A 299 -7.51 -19.18 3.57
CA SER A 299 -8.38 -18.32 2.76
C SER A 299 -9.63 -19.07 2.27
N VAL A 300 -9.50 -20.35 1.94
CA VAL A 300 -10.62 -21.24 1.60
C VAL A 300 -11.54 -21.45 2.82
N ASP A 301 -10.99 -21.70 4.00
CA ASP A 301 -11.78 -21.84 5.24
C ASP A 301 -12.58 -20.56 5.53
N LEU A 302 -11.97 -19.39 5.41
CA LEU A 302 -12.63 -18.11 5.56
C LEU A 302 -13.77 -17.94 4.53
N ALA A 303 -13.52 -18.28 3.27
CA ALA A 303 -14.53 -18.18 2.22
C ALA A 303 -15.73 -19.10 2.49
N LYS A 304 -15.50 -20.35 2.91
CA LYS A 304 -16.54 -21.31 3.29
C LYS A 304 -17.35 -20.79 4.49
N ALA A 305 -16.68 -20.33 5.55
CA ALA A 305 -17.31 -19.83 6.75
C ALA A 305 -18.18 -18.59 6.44
N ALA A 306 -17.63 -17.57 5.78
CA ALA A 306 -18.35 -16.34 5.47
C ALA A 306 -19.55 -16.60 4.54
N THR A 307 -19.39 -17.49 3.53
CA THR A 307 -20.48 -17.90 2.64
C THR A 307 -21.59 -18.61 3.41
N SER A 308 -21.27 -19.46 4.38
CA SER A 308 -22.27 -20.17 5.22
C SER A 308 -23.10 -19.23 6.09
N LEU A 309 -22.56 -18.05 6.42
CA LEU A 309 -23.25 -16.98 7.16
C LEU A 309 -24.07 -16.05 6.23
N GLY A 310 -24.09 -16.31 4.92
CA GLY A 310 -24.81 -15.52 3.93
C GLY A 310 -24.07 -14.29 3.42
N SER A 311 -22.83 -14.04 3.86
CA SER A 311 -22.00 -12.94 3.37
C SER A 311 -21.65 -13.12 1.89
N THR A 312 -21.51 -12.00 1.17
CA THR A 312 -20.96 -12.03 -0.18
C THR A 312 -19.45 -12.13 -0.10
N VAL A 313 -18.89 -13.26 -0.54
CA VAL A 313 -17.44 -13.46 -0.61
C VAL A 313 -16.96 -13.26 -2.03
N ILE A 314 -15.94 -12.44 -2.21
CA ILE A 314 -15.31 -12.10 -3.49
C ILE A 314 -13.81 -12.38 -3.37
N PRO A 315 -13.38 -13.61 -3.71
CA PRO A 315 -11.96 -13.95 -3.69
C PRO A 315 -11.23 -13.37 -4.90
N ILE A 316 -9.96 -13.01 -4.69
CA ILE A 316 -8.99 -12.70 -5.74
C ILE A 316 -8.03 -13.88 -5.80
N VAL A 317 -8.01 -14.56 -6.92
CA VAL A 317 -7.31 -15.83 -7.14
C VAL A 317 -6.49 -15.80 -8.43
N TYR A 318 -5.66 -16.81 -8.65
CA TYR A 318 -5.06 -17.00 -9.95
C TYR A 318 -6.09 -17.51 -10.99
N GLU A 319 -5.81 -17.27 -12.26
CA GLU A 319 -6.58 -17.85 -13.38
C GLU A 319 -6.68 -19.37 -13.15
N ASP A 320 -7.86 -19.96 -13.44
CA ASP A 320 -8.16 -21.39 -13.30
C ASP A 320 -8.33 -21.97 -11.88
N ASP A 321 -8.46 -21.14 -10.83
CA ASP A 321 -8.80 -21.62 -9.48
C ASP A 321 -10.24 -22.18 -9.45
N GLN A 322 -10.36 -23.51 -9.41
CA GLN A 322 -11.64 -24.19 -9.40
C GLN A 322 -12.23 -24.29 -7.97
N GLU A 323 -11.40 -24.33 -6.94
CA GLU A 323 -11.87 -24.47 -5.56
C GLU A 323 -12.66 -23.26 -5.11
N MET A 324 -12.10 -22.05 -5.24
CA MET A 324 -12.79 -20.81 -4.91
C MET A 324 -14.00 -20.55 -5.82
N ALA A 325 -13.93 -20.90 -7.09
CA ALA A 325 -15.04 -20.80 -8.04
C ALA A 325 -16.22 -21.73 -7.65
N SER A 326 -15.97 -22.85 -6.97
CA SER A 326 -17.01 -23.75 -6.47
C SER A 326 -17.70 -23.22 -5.19
N ILE A 327 -17.04 -22.37 -4.42
CA ILE A 327 -17.53 -21.82 -3.15
C ILE A 327 -18.22 -20.47 -3.37
N CYS A 328 -17.65 -19.61 -4.22
CA CYS A 328 -18.02 -18.22 -4.35
C CYS A 328 -18.68 -17.92 -5.71
N LYS A 329 -19.78 -17.12 -5.67
CA LYS A 329 -20.53 -16.75 -6.90
C LYS A 329 -19.80 -15.77 -7.79
N SER A 330 -18.89 -15.01 -7.24
CA SER A 330 -18.10 -14.00 -7.96
C SER A 330 -16.64 -14.19 -7.58
N VAL A 331 -15.76 -14.29 -8.57
CA VAL A 331 -14.33 -14.50 -8.39
C VAL A 331 -13.60 -13.47 -9.26
N ILE A 332 -12.57 -12.85 -8.72
CA ILE A 332 -11.67 -11.96 -9.46
C ILE A 332 -10.41 -12.75 -9.78
N GLN A 333 -10.10 -12.86 -11.06
CA GLN A 333 -8.94 -13.60 -11.53
C GLN A 333 -7.78 -12.66 -11.90
N ILE A 334 -6.58 -13.03 -11.48
CA ILE A 334 -5.32 -12.37 -11.86
C ILE A 334 -4.37 -13.41 -12.47
N PRO A 335 -3.44 -13.01 -13.34
CA PRO A 335 -2.43 -13.93 -13.87
C PRO A 335 -1.58 -14.55 -12.76
N PRO A 336 -1.20 -15.84 -12.89
CA PRO A 336 -0.33 -16.49 -11.92
C PRO A 336 1.07 -15.83 -11.90
N ILE A 337 1.56 -15.59 -10.70
CA ILE A 337 2.86 -14.97 -10.42
C ILE A 337 3.33 -15.45 -9.03
N ASP A 338 4.60 -15.22 -8.69
CA ASP A 338 5.10 -15.49 -7.33
C ASP A 338 4.24 -14.84 -6.24
N GLU A 339 3.99 -15.55 -5.13
CA GLU A 339 3.12 -15.11 -4.03
C GLU A 339 3.50 -13.74 -3.45
N HIS A 340 4.80 -13.35 -3.49
CA HIS A 340 5.27 -12.06 -3.00
C HIS A 340 5.00 -10.90 -3.96
N LEU A 341 4.76 -11.21 -5.24
CA LEU A 341 4.42 -10.23 -6.28
C LEU A 341 2.92 -10.19 -6.62
N ALA A 342 2.16 -11.21 -6.25
CA ALA A 342 0.71 -11.26 -6.43
C ALA A 342 -0.01 -10.00 -5.89
N PRO A 343 0.40 -9.40 -4.76
CA PRO A 343 -0.21 -8.16 -4.26
C PRO A 343 -0.14 -6.98 -5.23
N PHE A 344 0.89 -6.90 -6.07
CA PHE A 344 1.01 -5.83 -7.07
C PHE A 344 -0.10 -5.87 -8.12
N LEU A 345 -0.64 -7.07 -8.37
CA LEU A 345 -1.73 -7.27 -9.30
C LEU A 345 -3.09 -7.24 -8.60
N SER A 346 -3.21 -7.87 -7.42
CA SER A 346 -4.48 -8.01 -6.71
C SER A 346 -5.04 -6.70 -6.15
N ILE A 347 -4.20 -5.67 -5.93
CA ILE A 347 -4.68 -4.36 -5.48
C ILE A 347 -5.39 -3.57 -6.59
N ILE A 348 -5.09 -3.83 -7.85
CA ILE A 348 -5.63 -3.09 -8.99
C ILE A 348 -7.17 -3.19 -9.08
N PRO A 349 -7.77 -4.39 -9.09
CA PRO A 349 -9.24 -4.51 -9.08
C PRO A 349 -9.85 -3.90 -7.81
N LEU A 350 -9.18 -3.93 -6.66
CA LEU A 350 -9.68 -3.31 -5.44
C LEU A 350 -9.71 -1.78 -5.53
N TYR A 351 -8.75 -1.16 -6.21
CA TYR A 351 -8.78 0.27 -6.51
C TYR A 351 -9.93 0.64 -7.46
N LEU A 352 -10.13 -0.15 -8.50
CA LEU A 352 -11.26 0.03 -9.42
C LEU A 352 -12.59 -0.13 -8.69
N PHE A 353 -12.74 -1.14 -7.83
CA PHE A 353 -13.93 -1.33 -7.01
C PHE A 353 -14.18 -0.11 -6.09
N ALA A 354 -13.16 0.37 -5.37
CA ALA A 354 -13.28 1.54 -4.49
C ALA A 354 -13.66 2.80 -5.28
N TYR A 355 -13.06 2.99 -6.46
CA TYR A 355 -13.39 4.08 -7.37
C TYR A 355 -14.86 4.05 -7.81
N TYR A 356 -15.32 2.92 -8.35
CA TYR A 356 -16.70 2.80 -8.81
C TYR A 356 -17.71 2.84 -7.67
N MET A 357 -17.37 2.29 -6.51
CA MET A 357 -18.21 2.40 -5.31
C MET A 357 -18.40 3.86 -4.88
N CYS A 358 -17.36 4.68 -4.95
CA CYS A 358 -17.44 6.12 -4.74
C CYS A 358 -18.44 6.79 -5.69
N LEU A 359 -18.38 6.45 -6.98
CA LEU A 359 -19.30 7.00 -8.00
C LEU A 359 -20.76 6.58 -7.75
N GLN A 360 -20.99 5.30 -7.43
CA GLN A 360 -22.34 4.78 -7.12
C GLN A 360 -22.97 5.45 -5.89
N ARG A 361 -22.13 5.98 -4.99
CA ARG A 361 -22.56 6.74 -3.82
C ARG A 361 -22.67 8.25 -4.09
N GLY A 362 -22.40 8.70 -5.31
CA GLY A 362 -22.52 10.11 -5.71
C GLY A 362 -21.39 11.01 -5.22
N TYR A 363 -20.21 10.45 -4.90
CA TYR A 363 -19.06 11.22 -4.41
C TYR A 363 -18.01 11.46 -5.50
N ASN A 364 -17.13 12.43 -5.23
CA ASN A 364 -15.96 12.73 -6.06
C ASN A 364 -14.71 12.08 -5.44
N PRO A 365 -14.09 11.08 -6.10
CA PRO A 365 -12.93 10.37 -5.56
C PRO A 365 -11.65 11.19 -5.52
N ASP A 366 -11.56 12.31 -6.27
CA ASP A 366 -10.33 13.09 -6.38
C ASP A 366 -10.03 13.93 -5.14
N TYR A 367 -11.08 14.35 -4.41
CA TYR A 367 -10.96 15.30 -3.32
C TYR A 367 -11.40 14.74 -1.97
N ILE A 368 -11.90 13.51 -1.96
CA ILE A 368 -12.50 12.93 -0.76
C ILE A 368 -13.52 13.90 -0.12
N HIS A 369 -13.76 13.90 1.18
CA HIS A 369 -14.68 14.85 1.82
C HIS A 369 -14.18 16.31 1.85
N TYR A 370 -12.98 16.60 1.36
CA TYR A 370 -12.40 17.95 1.44
C TYR A 370 -13.14 19.02 0.64
N LEU A 371 -14.09 18.65 -0.20
CA LEU A 371 -15.01 19.61 -0.84
C LEU A 371 -16.04 20.20 0.14
N THR A 372 -16.21 19.63 1.33
CA THR A 372 -17.12 20.13 2.37
C THR A 372 -16.35 20.93 3.43
N SER A 373 -16.88 22.07 3.84
CA SER A 373 -16.21 22.98 4.80
C SER A 373 -15.91 22.30 6.15
N ALA A 374 -16.82 21.43 6.63
CA ALA A 374 -16.61 20.73 7.89
C ALA A 374 -15.36 19.84 7.89
N TYR A 375 -15.22 19.00 6.87
CA TYR A 375 -14.05 18.11 6.75
C TYR A 375 -12.78 18.86 6.37
N TRP A 376 -12.91 19.93 5.57
CA TRP A 376 -11.78 20.79 5.27
C TRP A 376 -11.23 21.49 6.53
N ASN A 377 -12.12 22.01 7.39
CA ASN A 377 -11.73 22.61 8.67
C ASN A 377 -11.10 21.57 9.62
N ALA A 378 -11.69 20.37 9.74
CA ALA A 378 -11.11 19.29 10.52
C ALA A 378 -9.70 18.93 10.03
N ARG A 379 -9.48 18.91 8.71
CA ARG A 379 -8.15 18.70 8.12
C ARG A 379 -7.13 19.73 8.57
N GLN A 380 -7.50 21.00 8.72
CA GLN A 380 -6.57 22.03 9.19
C GLN A 380 -6.15 21.82 10.65
N ILE A 381 -6.99 21.16 11.45
CA ILE A 381 -6.67 20.78 12.84
C ILE A 381 -5.71 19.57 12.84
N ILE A 382 -6.01 18.55 12.01
CA ILE A 382 -5.20 17.32 11.92
C ILE A 382 -3.83 17.62 11.32
N PHE A 383 -3.81 18.48 10.29
CA PHE A 383 -2.63 18.85 9.52
C PHE A 383 -2.46 20.38 9.48
N PRO A 384 -2.01 21.01 10.58
CA PRO A 384 -1.76 22.46 10.63
C PRO A 384 -0.76 22.88 9.56
N ALA A 385 -0.84 24.15 9.11
CA ALA A 385 0.09 24.71 8.14
C ALA A 385 1.56 24.50 8.60
N GLY A 386 2.41 24.00 7.71
CA GLY A 386 3.82 23.70 7.99
C GLY A 386 4.09 22.34 8.63
N THR A 387 3.06 21.48 8.84
CA THR A 387 3.22 20.12 9.36
C THR A 387 3.03 19.03 8.29
N HIS A 388 2.51 19.41 7.14
CA HIS A 388 2.31 18.52 5.95
C HIS A 388 2.40 19.29 4.66
#